data_43285dda22493ec9682da4a573e3a661
#
_entry.id   43285dda22493ec9682da4a573e3a661
#
_cell.length_a   1.000
_cell.length_b   1.000
_cell.length_c   1.000
_cell.angle_alpha   90.00
_cell.angle_beta   90.00
_cell.angle_gamma   90.00
#
_symmetry.space_group_name_H-M   'P 1'
#
loop_
_entity.id
_entity.type
_entity.pdbx_description
1 polymer ?
#
loop_
_entity_poly.entity_id
_entity_poly.type
_entity_poly.pdbx_seq_one_letter_code
_entity_poly.pdbx_strand_id
1 'polypeptide(L)'
;MEIRLANEKDVDRLQDLLLAVQNLHAEGREDVFIYGTRKYTDKTVREIMANESSPIYVGEIDGQVMAYAFCEIKVSKGTQNLKPLKTFYIDDLCVDTAPLD
;
A
#
# COMPACT_ATOMS: atom_id res chain seq x y z
N MET A 1 16.12 2.40 7.25
CA MET A 1 14.66 2.18 7.16
C MET A 1 14.35 0.77 7.60
N GLU A 2 13.47 0.63 8.54
CA GLU A 2 13.00 -0.68 8.99
C GLU A 2 11.74 -1.05 8.21
N ILE A 3 11.70 -2.23 7.62
CA ILE A 3 10.56 -2.75 6.87
C ILE A 3 9.84 -3.77 7.73
N ARG A 4 8.54 -3.59 7.90
CA ARG A 4 7.69 -4.49 8.68
C ARG A 4 6.28 -4.54 8.10
N LEU A 5 5.49 -5.50 8.54
CA LEU A 5 4.07 -5.53 8.19
C LEU A 5 3.34 -4.38 8.89
N ALA A 6 2.36 -3.80 8.21
CA ALA A 6 1.49 -2.79 8.79
C ALA A 6 0.62 -3.39 9.90
N ASN A 7 0.27 -2.57 10.88
CA ASN A 7 -0.63 -2.94 11.96
C ASN A 7 -1.69 -1.87 12.18
N GLU A 8 -2.59 -2.08 13.13
CA GLU A 8 -3.71 -1.17 13.41
C GLU A 8 -3.26 0.27 13.69
N LYS A 9 -2.10 0.44 14.31
CA LYS A 9 -1.56 1.76 14.62
C LYS A 9 -1.15 2.55 13.38
N ASP A 10 -0.94 1.85 12.27
CA ASP A 10 -0.47 2.47 11.02
C ASP A 10 -1.60 2.98 10.14
N VAL A 11 -2.87 2.66 10.44
CA VAL A 11 -4.01 2.98 9.56
C VAL A 11 -4.08 4.46 9.26
N ASP A 12 -4.01 5.33 10.27
CA ASP A 12 -4.10 6.77 10.07
C ASP A 12 -2.96 7.29 9.20
N ARG A 13 -1.75 6.83 9.46
CA ARG A 13 -0.58 7.26 8.68
C ARG A 13 -0.64 6.73 7.24
N LEU A 14 -1.10 5.50 7.05
CA LEU A 14 -1.34 4.95 5.71
C LEU A 14 -2.34 5.79 4.93
N GLN A 15 -3.42 6.22 5.58
CA GLN A 15 -4.43 7.08 4.95
C GLN A 15 -3.84 8.44 4.57
N ASP A 16 -2.99 9.02 5.41
CA ASP A 16 -2.30 10.27 5.09
C ASP A 16 -1.42 10.13 3.85
N LEU A 17 -0.67 9.05 3.76
CA LEU A 17 0.20 8.79 2.60
C LEU A 17 -0.60 8.50 1.33
N LEU A 18 -1.69 7.72 1.45
CA LEU A 18 -2.59 7.45 0.32
C LEU A 18 -3.24 8.73 -0.19
N LEU A 19 -3.67 9.61 0.71
CA LEU A 19 -4.25 10.90 0.34
C LEU A 19 -3.23 11.80 -0.36
N ALA A 20 -2.00 11.83 0.12
CA ALA A 20 -0.93 12.62 -0.49
C ALA A 20 -0.66 12.15 -1.94
N VAL A 21 -0.64 10.84 -2.16
CA VAL A 21 -0.47 10.26 -3.51
C VAL A 21 -1.66 10.59 -4.40
N GLN A 22 -2.88 10.49 -3.89
CA GLN A 22 -4.09 10.82 -4.64
C GLN A 22 -4.09 12.30 -5.07
N ASN A 23 -3.70 13.19 -4.17
CA ASN A 23 -3.62 14.62 -4.47
C ASN A 23 -2.53 14.92 -5.51
N LEU A 24 -1.40 14.22 -5.44
CA LEU A 24 -0.34 14.35 -6.43
C LEU A 24 -0.81 13.92 -7.82
N HIS A 25 -1.56 12.82 -7.91
CA HIS A 25 -2.18 12.38 -9.17
C HIS A 25 -3.19 13.40 -9.68
N ALA A 26 -4.00 13.99 -8.79
CA ALA A 26 -4.98 15.01 -9.16
C ALA A 26 -4.31 16.27 -9.71
N GLU A 27 -3.17 16.68 -9.18
CA GLU A 27 -2.38 17.80 -9.72
C GLU A 27 -1.94 17.56 -11.16
N GLY A 28 -1.57 16.32 -11.48
CA GLY A 28 -1.14 15.96 -12.84
C GLY A 28 -2.29 15.63 -13.78
N ARG A 29 -3.40 15.14 -13.26
CA ARG A 29 -4.54 14.65 -14.05
C ARG A 29 -5.88 15.01 -13.39
N GLU A 30 -6.18 16.31 -13.34
CA GLU A 30 -7.44 16.81 -12.78
C GLU A 30 -8.69 16.27 -13.46
N ASP A 31 -8.57 15.86 -14.71
CA ASP A 31 -9.64 15.26 -15.49
C ASP A 31 -9.99 13.83 -15.04
N VAL A 32 -9.12 13.18 -14.27
CA VAL A 32 -9.27 11.78 -13.85
C VAL A 32 -9.38 11.64 -12.34
N PHE A 33 -8.60 12.42 -11.56
CA PHE A 33 -8.49 12.29 -10.12
C PHE A 33 -9.12 13.48 -9.39
N ILE A 34 -9.73 13.20 -8.26
CA ILE A 34 -10.41 14.20 -7.41
C ILE A 34 -9.56 14.47 -6.18
N TYR A 35 -9.26 15.74 -5.91
CA TYR A 35 -8.53 16.16 -4.70
C TYR A 35 -9.29 15.77 -3.43
N GLY A 36 -8.52 15.42 -2.41
CA GLY A 36 -9.04 15.14 -1.07
C GLY A 36 -9.80 13.83 -0.95
N THR A 37 -9.82 13.02 -2.00
CA THR A 37 -10.53 11.74 -2.00
C THR A 37 -9.62 10.63 -1.50
N ARG A 38 -10.05 9.90 -0.49
CA ARG A 38 -9.33 8.72 0.01
C ARG A 38 -9.55 7.55 -0.92
N LYS A 39 -8.47 6.85 -1.26
CA LYS A 39 -8.52 5.65 -2.09
C LYS A 39 -9.29 4.52 -1.41
N TYR A 40 -9.10 4.36 -0.10
CA TYR A 40 -9.75 3.34 0.71
C TYR A 40 -10.34 3.95 1.96
N THR A 41 -11.41 3.33 2.49
CA THR A 41 -11.88 3.62 3.84
C THR A 41 -10.98 2.93 4.86
N ASP A 42 -11.03 3.36 6.12
CA ASP A 42 -10.29 2.69 7.20
C ASP A 42 -10.70 1.23 7.32
N LYS A 43 -11.99 0.94 7.16
CA LYS A 43 -12.50 -0.44 7.17
C LYS A 43 -11.86 -1.28 6.06
N THR A 44 -11.77 -0.73 4.85
CA THR A 44 -11.14 -1.43 3.72
C THR A 44 -9.67 -1.68 3.97
N VAL A 45 -8.93 -0.71 4.50
CA VAL A 45 -7.52 -0.89 4.85
C VAL A 45 -7.36 -2.02 5.87
N ARG A 46 -8.22 -2.06 6.89
CA ARG A 46 -8.18 -3.13 7.90
C ARG A 46 -8.48 -4.49 7.31
N GLU A 47 -9.44 -4.57 6.40
CA GLU A 47 -9.78 -5.81 5.69
C GLU A 47 -8.62 -6.31 4.84
N ILE A 48 -7.93 -5.40 4.15
CA ILE A 48 -6.74 -5.74 3.36
C ILE A 48 -5.64 -6.27 4.26
N MET A 49 -5.37 -5.59 5.39
CA MET A 49 -4.36 -6.04 6.35
C MET A 49 -4.65 -7.41 6.95
N ALA A 50 -5.93 -7.72 7.15
CA ALA A 50 -6.35 -9.00 7.72
C ALA A 50 -6.23 -10.16 6.75
N ASN A 51 -6.10 -9.89 5.45
CA ASN A 51 -6.02 -10.92 4.42
C ASN A 51 -4.55 -11.28 4.16
N GLU A 52 -4.20 -12.54 4.40
CA GLU A 52 -2.83 -13.04 4.20
C GLU A 52 -2.35 -12.93 2.75
N SER A 53 -3.28 -12.89 1.80
CA SER A 53 -2.95 -12.76 0.38
C SER A 53 -2.72 -11.33 -0.07
N SER A 54 -2.97 -10.34 0.80
CA SER A 54 -2.78 -8.92 0.49
C SER A 54 -1.99 -8.21 1.60
N PRO A 55 -0.71 -8.59 1.82
CA PRO A 55 0.08 -7.97 2.87
C PRO A 55 0.38 -6.51 2.55
N ILE A 56 0.35 -5.67 3.58
CA ILE A 56 0.77 -4.28 3.51
C ILE A 56 2.06 -4.16 4.31
N TYR A 57 3.13 -3.74 3.65
CA TYR A 57 4.40 -3.44 4.31
C TYR A 57 4.55 -1.95 4.50
N VAL A 58 5.19 -1.56 5.59
CA VAL A 58 5.53 -0.18 5.85
C VAL A 58 7.04 -0.05 6.08
N GLY A 59 7.58 1.08 5.71
CA GLY A 59 8.97 1.45 5.99
C GLY A 59 8.99 2.53 7.06
N GLU A 60 9.73 2.29 8.13
CA GLU A 60 9.79 3.16 9.29
C GLU A 60 11.18 3.75 9.45
N ILE A 61 11.25 5.06 9.66
CA ILE A 61 12.49 5.78 9.96
C ILE A 61 12.25 6.58 11.23
N ASP A 62 13.10 6.36 12.24
CA ASP A 62 13.02 7.06 13.54
C ASP A 62 11.63 7.00 14.17
N GLY A 63 10.99 5.83 14.10
CA GLY A 63 9.67 5.61 14.69
C GLY A 63 8.51 6.14 13.87
N GLN A 64 8.76 6.69 12.68
CA GLN A 64 7.71 7.22 11.81
C GLN A 64 7.62 6.44 10.50
N VAL A 65 6.40 6.08 10.12
CA VAL A 65 6.16 5.42 8.83
C VAL A 65 6.32 6.43 7.70
N MET A 66 7.27 6.19 6.83
CA MET A 66 7.61 7.06 5.71
C MET A 66 7.35 6.40 4.35
N ALA A 67 6.98 5.12 4.34
CA ALA A 67 6.75 4.39 3.10
C ALA A 67 5.73 3.29 3.33
N TYR A 68 5.07 2.88 2.25
CA TYR A 68 4.21 1.69 2.25
C TYR A 68 4.31 0.93 0.94
N ALA A 69 3.94 -0.34 0.99
CA ALA A 69 3.74 -1.17 -0.20
C ALA A 69 2.51 -2.04 0.01
N PHE A 70 1.49 -1.84 -0.82
CA PHE A 70 0.33 -2.73 -0.88
C PHE A 70 0.64 -3.84 -1.86
N CYS A 71 0.61 -5.05 -1.40
CA CYS A 71 1.05 -6.21 -2.14
C CYS A 71 -0.07 -7.22 -2.33
N GLU A 72 0.10 -8.13 -3.27
CA GLU A 72 -0.83 -9.21 -3.51
C GLU A 72 -0.04 -10.49 -3.80
N ILE A 73 -0.40 -11.57 -3.12
CA ILE A 73 0.17 -12.88 -3.35
C ILE A 73 -0.84 -13.71 -4.13
N LYS A 74 -0.47 -14.14 -5.33
CA LYS A 74 -1.29 -15.01 -6.16
C LYS A 74 -0.66 -16.38 -6.22
N VAL A 75 -1.48 -17.40 -5.96
CA VAL A 75 -1.06 -18.79 -6.09
C VAL A 75 -1.81 -19.40 -7.27
N SER A 76 -1.05 -19.84 -8.26
CA SER A 76 -1.59 -20.54 -9.41
C SER A 76 -1.51 -22.04 -9.14
N LYS A 77 -2.64 -22.75 -9.32
CA LYS A 77 -2.65 -24.20 -9.27
C LYS A 77 -1.93 -24.73 -10.51
N GLY A 78 -1.08 -25.71 -10.31
CA GLY A 78 -0.41 -26.39 -11.43
C GLY A 78 -1.41 -27.05 -12.37
N THR A 79 -0.99 -27.22 -13.60
CA THR A 79 -1.69 -28.02 -14.59
C THR A 79 -0.85 -29.27 -14.90
N GLN A 80 -1.35 -30.12 -15.81
CA GLN A 80 -0.60 -31.29 -16.24
C GLN A 80 0.84 -30.96 -16.72
N ASN A 81 1.01 -29.79 -17.32
CA ASN A 81 2.28 -29.34 -17.90
C ASN A 81 2.99 -28.25 -17.13
N LEU A 82 2.35 -27.67 -16.11
CA LEU A 82 2.86 -26.53 -15.36
C LEU A 82 2.85 -26.82 -13.87
N LYS A 83 3.94 -26.47 -13.21
CA LYS A 83 4.02 -26.56 -11.75
C LYS A 83 3.19 -25.44 -11.12
N PRO A 84 2.69 -25.62 -9.87
CA PRO A 84 2.09 -24.52 -9.12
C PRO A 84 3.06 -23.35 -9.01
N LEU A 85 2.53 -22.14 -9.16
CA LEU A 85 3.33 -20.92 -9.12
C LEU A 85 2.77 -19.97 -8.07
N LYS A 86 3.63 -19.46 -7.20
CA LYS A 86 3.32 -18.41 -6.26
C LYS A 86 3.95 -17.11 -6.77
N THR A 87 3.13 -16.10 -7.02
CA THR A 87 3.58 -14.82 -7.54
C THR A 87 3.29 -13.71 -6.53
N PHE A 88 4.26 -12.82 -6.35
CA PHE A 88 4.16 -11.67 -5.46
C PHE A 88 4.09 -10.41 -6.32
N TYR A 89 3.01 -9.63 -6.15
CA TYR A 89 2.81 -8.37 -6.86
C TYR A 89 2.86 -7.21 -5.89
N ILE A 90 3.43 -6.10 -6.32
CA ILE A 90 3.31 -4.82 -5.61
C ILE A 90 2.31 -3.99 -6.38
N ASP A 91 1.10 -3.80 -5.81
CA ASP A 91 0.01 -3.07 -6.44
C ASP A 91 0.13 -1.57 -6.27
N ASP A 92 0.67 -1.13 -5.14
CA ASP A 92 0.80 0.29 -4.81
C ASP A 92 2.03 0.49 -3.93
N LEU A 93 2.88 1.42 -4.29
CA LEU A 93 4.12 1.72 -3.59
C LEU A 93 4.27 3.23 -3.45
N CYS A 94 4.57 3.68 -2.25
CA CYS A 94 4.82 5.09 -1.98
C CYS A 94 5.98 5.24 -1.01
N VAL A 95 6.82 6.21 -1.27
CA VAL A 95 7.84 6.68 -0.32
C VAL A 95 7.62 8.16 -0.12
N ASP A 96 7.46 8.58 1.13
CA ASP A 96 7.30 9.99 1.46
C ASP A 96 8.62 10.71 1.18
N THR A 97 8.59 11.65 0.26
CA THR A 97 9.76 12.43 -0.15
C THR A 97 9.81 13.78 0.51
N ALA A 98 8.93 14.05 1.48
CA ALA A 98 8.99 15.30 2.23
C ALA A 98 10.36 15.45 2.90
N PRO A 99 10.97 16.65 2.87
CA PRO A 99 12.27 16.81 3.50
C PRO A 99 12.20 16.49 4.99
N LEU A 100 13.15 15.67 5.42
CA LEU A 100 13.35 15.36 6.83
C LEU A 100 14.07 16.55 7.45
N ASP A 101 13.34 17.43 8.04
CA ASP A 101 13.93 18.55 8.79
C ASP A 101 14.30 18.14 10.20
#